data_53d387c4be655925616931960d890488
#
_entry.id   53d387c4be655925616931960d890488
#
_cell.length_a   1.000
_cell.length_b   1.000
_cell.length_c   1.000
_cell.angle_alpha   90.00
_cell.angle_beta   90.00
_cell.angle_gamma   90.00
#
_symmetry.space_group_name_H-M   'P 1'
#
loop_
_entity.id
_entity.type
_entity.pdbx_description
1 polymer ?
#
loop_
_entity_poly.entity_id
_entity_poly.type
_entity_poly.pdbx_seq_one_letter_code
_entity_poly.pdbx_strand_id
1 'polypeptide(L)'
;SLHDALPILSKLIEVQIGIMKESIHKKIIAKGKRGSTYHPSGACIAGATRLFVNVDEKFYPCERVSESCEAFVLGDLDNGFDIKKIERLLNIARLTPDKCKTCWAGDFCNLCAAGMEEGNELSCAKRLKRCESVKAACELQLKEYCMLREHGYHFD
;
A
#
# COMPACT_ATOMS: atom_id res chain seq x y z
N SER A 1 0.97 -12.96 -34.58
CA SER A 1 0.86 -14.45 -34.46
C SER A 1 1.06 -14.87 -33.02
N LEU A 2 0.71 -16.13 -32.66
CA LEU A 2 0.95 -16.68 -31.30
C LEU A 2 2.46 -16.63 -30.92
N HIS A 3 3.33 -16.78 -31.91
CA HIS A 3 4.80 -16.70 -31.74
C HIS A 3 5.28 -15.32 -31.27
N ASP A 4 4.61 -14.25 -31.68
CA ASP A 4 4.99 -12.88 -31.30
C ASP A 4 4.46 -12.55 -29.89
N ALA A 5 3.43 -13.23 -29.42
CA ALA A 5 2.84 -13.01 -28.11
C ALA A 5 3.60 -13.75 -26.96
N LEU A 6 4.25 -14.89 -27.26
CA LEU A 6 4.95 -15.70 -26.25
C LEU A 6 6.04 -14.95 -25.46
N PRO A 7 6.93 -14.13 -26.09
CA PRO A 7 7.93 -13.37 -25.34
C PRO A 7 7.32 -12.30 -24.43
N ILE A 8 6.19 -11.71 -24.83
CA ILE A 8 5.48 -10.70 -24.02
C ILE A 8 4.83 -11.40 -22.82
N LEU A 9 4.18 -12.54 -23.05
CA LEU A 9 3.55 -13.32 -21.98
C LEU A 9 4.58 -13.82 -20.96
N SER A 10 5.75 -14.28 -21.38
CA SER A 10 6.81 -14.72 -20.46
C SER A 10 7.31 -13.59 -19.59
N LYS A 11 7.54 -12.39 -20.16
CA LYS A 11 7.92 -11.19 -19.38
C LYS A 11 6.85 -10.75 -18.38
N LEU A 12 5.57 -10.83 -18.75
CA LEU A 12 4.48 -10.51 -17.83
C LEU A 12 4.43 -11.51 -16.66
N ILE A 13 4.63 -12.80 -16.93
CA ILE A 13 4.69 -13.83 -15.89
C ILE A 13 5.89 -13.58 -14.96
N GLU A 14 7.08 -13.29 -15.50
CA GLU A 14 8.26 -12.96 -14.70
C GLU A 14 8.03 -11.76 -13.79
N VAL A 15 7.39 -10.70 -14.29
CA VAL A 15 7.04 -9.53 -13.49
C VAL A 15 6.06 -9.90 -12.37
N GLN A 16 5.02 -10.69 -12.65
CA GLN A 16 4.05 -11.13 -11.65
C GLN A 16 4.70 -12.01 -10.56
N ILE A 17 5.57 -12.93 -10.96
CA ILE A 17 6.34 -13.76 -10.02
C ILE A 17 7.27 -12.89 -9.17
N GLY A 18 7.95 -11.91 -9.76
CA GLY A 18 8.79 -10.95 -9.03
C GLY A 18 8.00 -10.15 -8.00
N ILE A 19 6.84 -9.65 -8.37
CA ILE A 19 5.92 -8.96 -7.44
C ILE A 19 5.52 -9.90 -6.30
N MET A 20 5.17 -11.14 -6.60
CA MET A 20 4.76 -12.13 -5.59
C MET A 20 5.92 -12.50 -4.66
N LYS A 21 7.14 -12.62 -5.16
CA LYS A 21 8.36 -12.82 -4.37
C LYS A 21 8.53 -11.69 -3.34
N GLU A 22 8.44 -10.45 -3.77
CA GLU A 22 8.63 -9.28 -2.90
C GLU A 22 7.45 -9.07 -1.93
N SER A 23 6.22 -9.16 -2.43
CA SER A 23 5.03 -8.80 -1.66
C SER A 23 4.51 -9.90 -0.74
N ILE A 24 4.74 -11.18 -1.08
CA ILE A 24 4.22 -12.34 -0.37
C ILE A 24 5.34 -13.19 0.22
N HIS A 25 6.19 -13.78 -0.65
CA HIS A 25 7.18 -14.77 -0.23
C HIS A 25 8.12 -14.23 0.85
N LYS A 26 8.77 -13.08 0.61
CA LYS A 26 9.68 -12.46 1.59
C LYS A 26 8.99 -12.16 2.91
N LYS A 27 7.71 -11.78 2.90
CA LYS A 27 6.96 -11.51 4.14
C LYS A 27 6.60 -12.78 4.90
N ILE A 28 6.30 -13.88 4.19
CA ILE A 28 6.03 -15.19 4.82
C ILE A 28 7.29 -15.73 5.49
N ILE A 29 8.45 -15.67 4.81
CA ILE A 29 9.70 -16.23 5.34
C ILE A 29 10.33 -15.36 6.43
N ALA A 30 10.07 -14.06 6.45
CA ALA A 30 10.65 -13.12 7.42
C ALA A 30 10.26 -13.40 8.87
N LYS A 31 9.29 -14.30 9.16
CA LYS A 31 8.88 -14.82 10.49
C LYS A 31 8.90 -13.82 11.65
N GLY A 32 8.74 -12.53 11.35
CA GLY A 32 8.68 -11.50 12.37
C GLY A 32 7.33 -11.51 13.10
N LYS A 33 7.34 -11.47 14.43
CA LYS A 33 6.11 -11.11 15.17
C LYS A 33 5.81 -9.65 14.89
N ARG A 34 4.55 -9.34 14.53
CA ARG A 34 4.10 -7.93 14.48
C ARG A 34 4.39 -7.26 15.81
N GLY A 35 5.12 -6.16 15.77
CA GLY A 35 5.27 -5.31 16.95
C GLY A 35 3.93 -4.69 17.34
N SER A 36 3.78 -4.33 18.61
CA SER A 36 2.57 -3.64 19.12
C SER A 36 2.28 -2.31 18.41
N THR A 37 3.28 -1.75 17.74
CA THR A 37 3.23 -0.47 17.02
C THR A 37 3.08 -0.60 15.51
N TYR A 38 2.89 -1.83 15.00
CA TYR A 38 2.74 -2.06 13.57
C TYR A 38 1.44 -1.41 13.04
N HIS A 39 1.60 -0.50 12.10
CA HIS A 39 0.51 0.20 11.44
C HIS A 39 0.75 0.23 9.93
N PRO A 40 0.09 -0.66 9.15
CA PRO A 40 0.25 -0.63 7.70
C PRO A 40 -0.19 0.72 7.13
N SER A 41 0.71 1.34 6.38
CA SER A 41 0.54 2.68 5.82
C SER A 41 0.36 2.68 4.29
N GLY A 42 0.25 1.50 3.66
CA GLY A 42 0.25 1.36 2.22
C GLY A 42 1.64 1.14 1.63
N ALA A 43 1.73 1.19 0.30
CA ALA A 43 2.93 0.84 -0.45
C ALA A 43 4.00 1.94 -0.51
N CYS A 44 3.66 3.18 -0.14
CA CYS A 44 4.51 4.35 -0.33
C CYS A 44 4.88 5.00 1.00
N ILE A 45 6.09 5.55 1.06
CA ILE A 45 6.54 6.40 2.16
C ILE A 45 6.42 7.84 1.68
N ALA A 46 5.41 8.56 2.18
CA ALA A 46 5.15 9.95 1.83
C ALA A 46 6.37 10.83 2.14
N GLY A 47 6.76 11.65 1.19
CA GLY A 47 7.94 12.53 1.31
C GLY A 47 9.30 11.84 1.06
N ALA A 48 9.37 10.49 1.04
CA ALA A 48 10.62 9.76 0.79
C ALA A 48 10.60 9.00 -0.53
N THR A 49 9.61 8.13 -0.76
CA THR A 49 9.49 7.36 -2.02
C THR A 49 8.56 8.03 -3.03
N ARG A 50 7.69 8.90 -2.56
CA ARG A 50 6.82 9.74 -3.39
C ARG A 50 6.60 11.10 -2.74
N LEU A 51 6.63 12.10 -3.59
CA LEU A 51 6.29 13.48 -3.28
C LEU A 51 5.66 14.10 -4.54
N PHE A 52 4.58 14.82 -4.36
CA PHE A 52 3.99 15.67 -5.38
C PHE A 52 3.96 17.11 -4.87
N VAL A 53 4.40 18.06 -5.68
CA VAL A 53 4.36 19.49 -5.41
C VAL A 53 3.41 20.09 -6.42
N ASN A 54 2.40 20.81 -5.93
CA ASN A 54 1.44 21.45 -6.82
C ASN A 54 1.88 22.88 -7.23
N VAL A 55 1.06 23.57 -8.01
CA VAL A 55 1.34 24.93 -8.50
C VAL A 55 1.33 25.99 -7.40
N ASP A 56 0.69 25.71 -6.26
CA ASP A 56 0.67 26.57 -5.07
C ASP A 56 1.82 26.23 -4.09
N GLU A 57 2.84 25.50 -4.59
CA GLU A 57 4.05 25.14 -3.83
C GLU A 57 3.80 24.25 -2.61
N LYS A 58 2.61 23.63 -2.53
CA LYS A 58 2.24 22.70 -1.47
C LYS A 58 2.69 21.28 -1.74
N PHE A 59 3.09 20.57 -0.69
CA PHE A 59 3.55 19.18 -0.73
C PHE A 59 2.41 18.21 -0.45
N TYR A 60 2.31 17.17 -1.27
CA TYR A 60 1.34 16.08 -1.14
C TYR A 60 2.04 14.71 -1.21
N PRO A 61 1.45 13.65 -0.65
CA PRO A 61 2.07 12.31 -0.68
C PRO A 61 2.21 11.72 -2.08
N CYS A 62 1.32 12.08 -3.01
CA CYS A 62 1.37 11.71 -4.42
C CYS A 62 0.31 12.46 -5.23
N GLU A 63 0.37 12.33 -6.54
CA GLU A 63 -0.56 12.90 -7.52
C GLU A 63 -2.00 12.34 -7.49
N ARG A 64 -2.24 11.25 -6.72
CA ARG A 64 -3.55 10.58 -6.65
C ARG A 64 -4.44 11.05 -5.51
N VAL A 65 -3.95 11.91 -4.66
CA VAL A 65 -4.74 12.49 -3.57
C VAL A 65 -5.42 13.77 -4.02
N SER A 66 -6.50 14.15 -3.33
CA SER A 66 -7.18 15.42 -3.58
C SER A 66 -6.36 16.59 -3.03
N GLU A 67 -6.01 17.53 -3.90
CA GLU A 67 -5.31 18.76 -3.51
C GLU A 67 -6.19 19.71 -2.68
N SER A 68 -7.52 19.54 -2.74
CA SER A 68 -8.46 20.31 -1.93
C SER A 68 -8.61 19.82 -0.49
N CYS A 69 -8.03 18.66 -0.15
CA CYS A 69 -8.12 18.08 1.19
C CYS A 69 -6.89 18.43 2.03
N GLU A 70 -7.09 19.21 3.08
CA GLU A 70 -6.02 19.67 3.97
C GLU A 70 -5.28 18.52 4.69
N ALA A 71 -5.94 17.37 4.87
CA ALA A 71 -5.31 16.20 5.48
C ALA A 71 -4.15 15.62 4.65
N PHE A 72 -4.06 15.96 3.36
CA PHE A 72 -2.99 15.52 2.46
C PHE A 72 -1.87 16.55 2.28
N VAL A 73 -2.02 17.78 2.78
CA VAL A 73 -0.97 18.79 2.72
C VAL A 73 0.13 18.43 3.71
N LEU A 74 1.31 18.09 3.20
CA LEU A 74 2.48 17.65 3.99
C LEU A 74 3.43 18.79 4.36
N GLY A 75 3.15 20.00 3.88
CA GLY A 75 3.98 21.19 4.01
C GLY A 75 4.00 22.00 2.73
N ASP A 76 4.95 22.92 2.62
CA ASP A 76 5.14 23.81 1.48
C ASP A 76 6.62 24.15 1.29
N LEU A 77 6.93 24.91 0.21
CA LEU A 77 8.32 25.29 -0.09
C LEU A 77 8.92 26.26 0.94
N ASP A 78 8.09 27.10 1.58
CA ASP A 78 8.58 28.10 2.53
C ASP A 78 8.89 27.50 3.91
N ASN A 79 8.03 26.59 4.38
CA ASN A 79 8.09 26.01 5.74
C ASN A 79 8.68 24.59 5.78
N GLY A 80 8.82 23.95 4.62
CA GLY A 80 9.26 22.57 4.51
C GLY A 80 8.19 21.55 4.92
N PHE A 81 8.61 20.39 5.40
CA PHE A 81 7.70 19.28 5.74
C PHE A 81 7.07 19.42 7.12
N ASP A 82 5.75 19.23 7.21
CA ASP A 82 5.04 18.94 8.45
C ASP A 82 5.17 17.46 8.82
N ILE A 83 6.11 17.17 9.69
CA ILE A 83 6.42 15.79 10.11
C ILE A 83 5.23 15.12 10.78
N LYS A 84 4.39 15.86 11.54
CA LYS A 84 3.20 15.29 12.20
C LYS A 84 2.15 14.83 11.20
N LYS A 85 1.93 15.59 10.14
CA LYS A 85 1.04 15.21 9.04
C LYS A 85 1.60 14.00 8.28
N ILE A 86 2.88 13.95 8.02
CA ILE A 86 3.55 12.79 7.39
C ILE A 86 3.39 11.54 8.27
N GLU A 87 3.67 11.62 9.58
CA GLU A 87 3.49 10.50 10.51
C GLU A 87 2.06 10.00 10.54
N ARG A 88 1.06 10.90 10.48
CA ARG A 88 -0.35 10.52 10.41
C ARG A 88 -0.66 9.68 9.18
N LEU A 89 -0.12 10.04 8.01
CA LEU A 89 -0.31 9.29 6.77
C LEU A 89 0.47 7.97 6.76
N LEU A 90 1.68 7.94 7.28
CA LEU A 90 2.46 6.72 7.42
C LEU A 90 1.81 5.72 8.39
N ASN A 91 1.04 6.21 9.35
CA ASN A 91 0.33 5.41 10.33
C ASN A 91 -1.19 5.40 10.09
N ILE A 92 -1.62 5.41 8.85
CA ILE A 92 -3.04 5.49 8.45
C ILE A 92 -3.93 4.41 9.11
N ALA A 93 -3.36 3.27 9.49
CA ALA A 93 -4.08 2.22 10.21
C ALA A 93 -4.54 2.64 11.62
N ARG A 94 -3.99 3.72 12.18
CA ARG A 94 -4.46 4.32 13.44
C ARG A 94 -5.87 4.88 13.36
N LEU A 95 -6.41 5.10 12.15
CA LEU A 95 -7.83 5.45 11.97
C LEU A 95 -8.78 4.30 12.36
N THR A 96 -8.30 3.05 12.29
CA THR A 96 -9.12 1.86 12.54
C THR A 96 -8.32 0.81 13.33
N PRO A 97 -7.81 1.15 14.54
CA PRO A 97 -6.82 0.34 15.26
C PRO A 97 -7.35 -1.03 15.63
N ASP A 98 -8.60 -1.14 16.08
CA ASP A 98 -9.19 -2.41 16.53
C ASP A 98 -9.34 -3.42 15.39
N LYS A 99 -9.59 -2.93 14.18
CA LYS A 99 -9.68 -3.77 12.98
C LYS A 99 -8.30 -4.13 12.42
N CYS A 100 -7.35 -3.19 12.47
CA CYS A 100 -6.03 -3.39 11.88
C CYS A 100 -5.10 -4.26 12.73
N LYS A 101 -5.15 -4.15 14.06
CA LYS A 101 -4.30 -4.94 14.99
C LYS A 101 -4.48 -6.44 14.85
N THR A 102 -5.71 -6.90 14.62
CA THR A 102 -6.06 -8.32 14.50
C THR A 102 -6.28 -8.79 13.05
N CYS A 103 -6.01 -7.91 12.08
CA CYS A 103 -6.27 -8.22 10.67
C CYS A 103 -5.28 -9.26 10.15
N TRP A 104 -5.79 -10.40 9.66
CA TRP A 104 -4.95 -11.45 9.05
C TRP A 104 -4.18 -10.97 7.82
N ALA A 105 -4.77 -10.05 7.03
CA ALA A 105 -4.14 -9.49 5.82
C ALA A 105 -3.17 -8.33 6.13
N GLY A 106 -2.96 -7.98 7.41
CA GLY A 106 -2.21 -6.77 7.78
C GLY A 106 -0.79 -6.73 7.21
N ASP A 107 -0.07 -7.86 7.16
CA ASP A 107 1.29 -7.92 6.62
C ASP A 107 1.34 -7.73 5.10
N PHE A 108 0.24 -8.03 4.43
CA PHE A 108 0.09 -7.91 2.98
C PHE A 108 -0.70 -6.66 2.57
N CYS A 109 -1.22 -5.91 3.55
CA CYS A 109 -2.08 -4.77 3.30
C CYS A 109 -1.30 -3.63 2.62
N ASN A 110 -1.79 -3.20 1.46
CA ASN A 110 -1.27 -2.07 0.70
C ASN A 110 -2.24 -0.87 0.67
N LEU A 111 -3.25 -0.87 1.54
CA LEU A 111 -4.27 0.18 1.59
C LEU A 111 -3.65 1.51 2.01
N CYS A 112 -3.61 2.46 1.08
CA CYS A 112 -3.10 3.81 1.30
C CYS A 112 -4.22 4.82 1.60
N ALA A 113 -3.86 6.07 1.90
CA ALA A 113 -4.79 7.13 2.25
C ALA A 113 -5.58 7.70 1.05
N ALA A 114 -5.09 7.51 -0.18
CA ALA A 114 -5.77 8.05 -1.37
C ALA A 114 -7.21 7.54 -1.47
N GLY A 115 -8.17 8.44 -1.68
CA GLY A 115 -9.60 8.14 -1.73
C GLY A 115 -10.26 7.87 -0.37
N MET A 116 -9.59 8.26 0.73
CA MET A 116 -10.16 8.18 2.09
C MET A 116 -10.62 9.53 2.63
N GLU A 117 -10.44 10.60 1.86
CA GLU A 117 -10.85 11.93 2.26
C GLU A 117 -12.37 12.08 2.36
N GLU A 118 -12.80 12.82 3.37
CA GLU A 118 -14.17 13.27 3.58
C GLU A 118 -14.11 14.70 4.09
N GLY A 119 -14.41 15.65 3.19
CA GLY A 119 -14.07 17.05 3.41
C GLY A 119 -12.55 17.22 3.57
N ASN A 120 -12.12 17.87 4.65
CA ASN A 120 -10.71 18.14 4.95
C ASN A 120 -10.04 17.07 5.83
N GLU A 121 -10.73 15.96 6.12
CA GLU A 121 -10.24 14.91 7.01
C GLU A 121 -10.21 13.53 6.36
N LEU A 122 -9.54 12.58 7.02
CA LEU A 122 -9.51 11.18 6.60
C LEU A 122 -10.64 10.40 7.28
N SER A 123 -11.44 9.67 6.50
CA SER A 123 -12.62 8.96 6.94
C SER A 123 -12.32 7.50 7.33
N CYS A 124 -12.65 7.14 8.58
CA CYS A 124 -12.66 5.76 9.05
C CYS A 124 -13.61 4.88 8.23
N ALA A 125 -14.79 5.40 7.90
CA ALA A 125 -15.82 4.67 7.14
C ALA A 125 -15.33 4.34 5.73
N LYS A 126 -14.75 5.30 5.02
CA LYS A 126 -14.17 5.08 3.69
C LYS A 126 -13.02 4.07 3.73
N ARG A 127 -12.17 4.14 4.77
CA ARG A 127 -11.11 3.14 4.98
C ARG A 127 -11.69 1.73 5.14
N LEU A 128 -12.66 1.55 6.03
CA LEU A 128 -13.27 0.24 6.29
C LEU A 128 -13.97 -0.32 5.06
N LYS A 129 -14.67 0.52 4.29
CA LYS A 129 -15.29 0.10 3.02
C LYS A 129 -14.27 -0.48 2.03
N ARG A 130 -13.05 0.06 1.99
CA ARG A 130 -11.98 -0.42 1.11
C ARG A 130 -11.24 -1.65 1.66
N CYS A 131 -11.36 -1.94 2.96
CA CYS A 131 -10.69 -3.09 3.57
C CYS A 131 -11.13 -4.42 2.95
N GLU A 132 -12.41 -4.59 2.62
CA GLU A 132 -12.92 -5.86 2.10
C GLU A 132 -12.33 -6.18 0.71
N SER A 133 -12.23 -5.19 -0.17
CA SER A 133 -11.60 -5.40 -1.49
C SER A 133 -10.11 -5.71 -1.37
N VAL A 134 -9.40 -5.08 -0.43
CA VAL A 134 -7.98 -5.36 -0.17
C VAL A 134 -7.80 -6.77 0.40
N LYS A 135 -8.64 -7.21 1.32
CA LYS A 135 -8.60 -8.58 1.86
C LYS A 135 -8.85 -9.62 0.76
N ALA A 136 -9.86 -9.39 -0.11
CA ALA A 136 -10.14 -10.27 -1.23
C ALA A 136 -8.94 -10.36 -2.20
N ALA A 137 -8.29 -9.24 -2.49
CA ALA A 137 -7.08 -9.22 -3.31
C ALA A 137 -5.92 -9.96 -2.64
N CYS A 138 -5.71 -9.78 -1.33
CA CYS A 138 -4.69 -10.52 -0.57
C CYS A 138 -4.97 -12.04 -0.56
N GLU A 139 -6.23 -12.43 -0.40
CA GLU A 139 -6.62 -13.85 -0.43
C GLU A 139 -6.33 -14.48 -1.79
N LEU A 140 -6.67 -13.79 -2.88
CA LEU A 140 -6.37 -14.28 -4.22
C LEU A 140 -4.85 -14.45 -4.43
N GLN A 141 -4.05 -13.45 -4.07
CA GLN A 141 -2.59 -13.52 -4.19
C GLN A 141 -2.00 -14.65 -3.35
N LEU A 142 -2.51 -14.90 -2.15
CA LEU A 142 -2.07 -16.01 -1.30
C LEU A 142 -2.45 -17.37 -1.90
N LYS A 143 -3.64 -17.50 -2.50
CA LYS A 143 -4.05 -18.71 -3.21
C LYS A 143 -3.13 -19.00 -4.41
N GLU A 144 -2.84 -17.98 -5.21
CA GLU A 144 -1.90 -18.09 -6.34
C GLU A 144 -0.49 -18.49 -5.87
N TYR A 145 -0.02 -17.89 -4.78
CA TYR A 145 1.27 -18.24 -4.17
C TYR A 145 1.29 -19.71 -3.73
N CYS A 146 0.27 -20.17 -3.01
CA CYS A 146 0.17 -21.56 -2.55
C CYS A 146 0.13 -22.53 -3.74
N MET A 147 -0.65 -22.24 -4.76
CA MET A 147 -0.74 -23.03 -5.98
C MET A 147 0.64 -23.19 -6.65
N LEU A 148 1.39 -22.11 -6.81
CA LEU A 148 2.74 -22.16 -7.39
C LEU A 148 3.69 -23.02 -6.53
N ARG A 149 3.61 -22.90 -5.20
CA ARG A 149 4.42 -23.71 -4.26
C ARG A 149 4.07 -25.20 -4.36
N GLU A 150 2.80 -25.55 -4.45
CA GLU A 150 2.30 -26.93 -4.60
C GLU A 150 2.75 -27.54 -5.93
N HIS A 151 2.83 -26.73 -6.99
CA HIS A 151 3.39 -27.15 -8.29
C HIS A 151 4.93 -27.13 -8.35
N GLY A 152 5.61 -26.98 -7.22
CA GLY A 152 7.07 -27.08 -7.12
C GLY A 152 7.82 -25.80 -7.47
N TYR A 153 7.13 -24.65 -7.64
CA TYR A 153 7.83 -23.40 -7.91
C TYR A 153 8.56 -22.88 -6.66
N HIS A 154 9.82 -22.52 -6.81
CA HIS A 154 10.67 -21.93 -5.77
C HIS A 154 10.90 -20.45 -6.06
N PHE A 155 10.73 -19.60 -5.03
CA PHE A 155 10.90 -18.14 -5.11
C PHE A 155 12.29 -17.68 -4.67
N ASP A 156 13.33 -18.40 -5.05
CA ASP A 156 14.74 -18.15 -4.64
C ASP A 156 15.30 -16.87 -5.28
#